data_13eae3d87925f7d42d61c6a0db7f3727
#
_entry.id   13eae3d87925f7d42d61c6a0db7f3727
#
_cell.length_a   1.000
_cell.length_b   1.000
_cell.length_c   1.000
_cell.angle_alpha   90.00
_cell.angle_beta   90.00
_cell.angle_gamma   90.00
#
_symmetry.space_group_name_H-M   'P 1'
#
loop_
_entity.id
_entity.type
_entity.pdbx_description
1 polymer ?
#
loop_
_entity_poly.entity_id
_entity_poly.type
_entity_poly.pdbx_seq_one_letter_code
_entity_poly.pdbx_strand_id
1 'polypeptide(L)'
;VATGLEIYDPKENDEYGYTRFENVLTSLEFERLINAGGPTKGEVVRPTDRRRPKSVGFIQCVGSRSARKGASYCSNVCCMNTIKSTLMLKENYPDIDVKVFYIDIRAFGKGFEDLYLRSRRLGVQYLRGLPGKVEETSDKSLHVAVENTSTGGLELHDLDMLVLALGVKPSSGARKLQEMLGLQLTPDGFFLEAHPKLQPV
;
A
#
# COMPACT_ATOMS: atom_id res chain seq x y z
N VAL A 1 13.81 14.12 18.47
CA VAL A 1 13.29 14.47 17.13
C VAL A 1 12.15 13.52 16.81
N ALA A 2 10.99 14.06 16.43
CA ALA A 2 9.78 13.28 16.14
C ALA A 2 8.98 13.97 15.02
N THR A 3 9.63 14.18 13.87
CA THR A 3 9.06 14.93 12.72
C THR A 3 8.16 14.10 11.81
N GLY A 4 8.03 12.81 12.07
CA GLY A 4 7.23 11.90 11.26
C GLY A 4 7.82 11.66 9.87
N LEU A 5 6.95 11.19 8.98
CA LEU A 5 7.25 10.83 7.60
C LEU A 5 6.25 11.52 6.66
N GLU A 6 6.64 11.76 5.44
CA GLU A 6 5.72 12.13 4.36
C GLU A 6 5.35 10.90 3.53
N ILE A 7 4.16 10.94 2.97
CA ILE A 7 3.65 9.89 2.09
C ILE A 7 3.90 10.30 0.64
N TYR A 8 4.26 9.33 -0.19
CA TYR A 8 4.38 9.54 -1.62
C TYR A 8 3.05 10.01 -2.23
N ASP A 9 3.10 10.97 -3.15
CA ASP A 9 1.90 11.42 -3.89
C ASP A 9 1.58 10.42 -5.02
N PRO A 10 0.48 9.66 -4.92
CA PRO A 10 0.13 8.65 -5.92
C PRO A 10 -0.29 9.24 -7.27
N LYS A 11 -0.51 10.56 -7.39
CA LYS A 11 -0.77 11.24 -8.67
C LYS A 11 0.40 11.14 -9.63
N GLU A 12 1.62 10.93 -9.12
CA GLU A 12 2.78 10.68 -9.96
C GLU A 12 2.69 9.34 -10.73
N ASN A 13 1.82 8.41 -10.27
CA ASN A 13 1.50 7.13 -10.91
C ASN A 13 0.15 7.21 -11.62
N ASP A 14 0.06 8.03 -12.68
CA ASP A 14 -1.17 8.25 -13.44
C ASP A 14 -1.79 6.95 -13.99
N GLU A 15 -0.98 5.92 -14.24
CA GLU A 15 -1.40 4.59 -14.70
C GLU A 15 -2.38 3.89 -13.76
N TYR A 16 -2.39 4.24 -12.47
CA TYR A 16 -3.30 3.66 -11.48
C TYR A 16 -4.62 4.43 -11.32
N GLY A 17 -4.73 5.61 -11.90
CA GLY A 17 -5.98 6.37 -11.96
C GLY A 17 -6.43 7.00 -10.64
N TYR A 18 -5.54 7.15 -9.66
CA TYR A 18 -5.86 7.87 -8.42
C TYR A 18 -6.36 9.28 -8.72
N THR A 19 -7.42 9.72 -8.05
CA THR A 19 -8.19 10.95 -8.27
C THR A 19 -9.03 11.01 -9.56
N ARG A 20 -8.77 10.14 -10.54
CA ARG A 20 -9.63 10.00 -11.73
C ARG A 20 -10.74 8.98 -11.51
N PHE A 21 -10.43 7.90 -10.81
CA PHE A 21 -11.36 6.82 -10.50
C PHE A 21 -11.63 6.82 -8.98
N GLU A 22 -12.87 7.07 -8.60
CA GLU A 22 -13.26 7.22 -7.19
C GLU A 22 -13.00 5.96 -6.35
N ASN A 23 -13.05 4.76 -6.97
CA ASN A 23 -12.82 3.49 -6.31
C ASN A 23 -11.33 3.11 -6.19
N VAL A 24 -10.42 4.03 -6.55
CA VAL A 24 -8.98 3.91 -6.30
C VAL A 24 -8.62 4.75 -5.08
N LEU A 25 -8.21 4.09 -4.01
CA LEU A 25 -7.90 4.68 -2.71
C LEU A 25 -6.42 4.51 -2.37
N THR A 26 -5.90 5.39 -1.55
CA THR A 26 -4.62 5.17 -0.86
C THR A 26 -4.80 4.21 0.33
N SER A 27 -3.71 3.61 0.80
CA SER A 27 -3.72 2.78 2.00
C SER A 27 -4.21 3.54 3.24
N LEU A 28 -3.95 4.85 3.34
CA LEU A 28 -4.43 5.68 4.45
C LEU A 28 -5.94 5.94 4.37
N GLU A 29 -6.47 6.23 3.19
CA GLU A 29 -7.91 6.38 2.97
C GLU A 29 -8.66 5.08 3.25
N PHE A 30 -8.09 3.96 2.80
CA PHE A 30 -8.66 2.64 3.09
C PHE A 30 -8.61 2.33 4.60
N GLU A 31 -7.50 2.61 5.27
CA GLU A 31 -7.39 2.44 6.73
C GLU A 31 -8.40 3.31 7.48
N ARG A 32 -8.65 4.53 7.00
CA ARG A 32 -9.70 5.41 7.52
C ARG A 32 -11.10 4.82 7.31
N LEU A 33 -11.32 4.17 6.17
CA LEU A 33 -12.59 3.53 5.83
C LEU A 33 -12.90 2.34 6.77
N ILE A 34 -11.93 1.46 6.99
CA ILE A 34 -12.11 0.26 7.85
C ILE A 34 -12.08 0.55 9.35
N ASN A 35 -11.78 1.77 9.75
CA ASN A 35 -11.72 2.17 11.16
C ASN A 35 -13.12 2.45 11.70
N ALA A 36 -13.45 1.91 12.90
CA ALA A 36 -14.74 2.15 13.55
C ALA A 36 -15.03 3.65 13.84
N GLY A 37 -13.98 4.45 14.06
CA GLY A 37 -14.09 5.92 14.16
C GLY A 37 -14.02 6.65 12.80
N GLY A 38 -14.04 5.93 11.71
CA GLY A 38 -13.99 6.46 10.35
C GLY A 38 -15.37 6.93 9.85
N PRO A 39 -15.41 7.50 8.62
CA PRO A 39 -16.63 8.08 8.05
C PRO A 39 -17.73 7.07 7.79
N THR A 40 -17.39 5.79 7.69
CA THR A 40 -18.30 4.66 7.45
C THR A 40 -18.51 3.80 8.70
N LYS A 41 -18.01 4.24 9.86
CA LYS A 41 -18.05 3.47 11.11
C LYS A 41 -17.45 2.05 10.99
N GLY A 42 -16.46 1.91 10.12
CA GLY A 42 -15.78 0.63 9.86
C GLY A 42 -16.42 -0.23 8.77
N GLU A 43 -17.50 0.19 8.15
CA GLU A 43 -18.07 -0.50 7.01
C GLU A 43 -17.25 -0.27 5.75
N VAL A 44 -16.91 -1.36 5.06
CA VAL A 44 -16.19 -1.29 3.79
C VAL A 44 -17.19 -1.12 2.66
N VAL A 45 -17.16 0.06 2.05
CA VAL A 45 -18.06 0.43 0.95
C VAL A 45 -17.28 1.12 -0.18
N ARG A 46 -17.74 0.91 -1.41
CA ARG A 46 -17.23 1.62 -2.60
C ARG A 46 -17.49 3.12 -2.44
N PRO A 47 -16.53 4.00 -2.69
CA PRO A 47 -16.75 5.45 -2.67
C PRO A 47 -17.87 5.92 -3.60
N THR A 48 -17.96 5.34 -4.81
CA THR A 48 -18.90 5.75 -5.86
C THR A 48 -20.38 5.59 -5.51
N ASP A 49 -20.76 4.42 -4.96
CA ASP A 49 -22.16 4.04 -4.81
C ASP A 49 -22.54 3.56 -3.40
N ARG A 50 -21.58 3.55 -2.50
CA ARG A 50 -21.74 3.11 -1.09
C ARG A 50 -22.10 1.63 -0.95
N ARG A 51 -22.00 0.84 -2.01
CA ARG A 51 -22.23 -0.61 -1.94
C ARG A 51 -21.00 -1.32 -1.38
N ARG A 52 -21.23 -2.48 -0.77
CA ARG A 52 -20.14 -3.36 -0.34
C ARG A 52 -19.41 -3.89 -1.59
N PRO A 53 -18.07 -3.78 -1.65
CA PRO A 53 -17.31 -4.38 -2.74
C PRO A 53 -17.33 -5.91 -2.65
N LYS A 54 -17.33 -6.59 -3.80
CA LYS A 54 -17.13 -8.02 -3.90
C LYS A 54 -15.67 -8.40 -4.06
N SER A 55 -14.87 -7.46 -4.55
CA SER A 55 -13.43 -7.66 -4.80
C SER A 55 -12.63 -6.40 -4.48
N VAL A 56 -11.47 -6.59 -3.81
CA VAL A 56 -10.56 -5.50 -3.44
C VAL A 56 -9.13 -5.91 -3.82
N GLY A 57 -8.47 -5.08 -4.61
CA GLY A 57 -7.06 -5.24 -4.96
C GLY A 57 -6.15 -4.29 -4.15
N PHE A 58 -4.92 -4.72 -3.90
CA PHE A 58 -3.87 -3.91 -3.29
C PHE A 58 -2.64 -3.89 -4.19
N ILE A 59 -2.15 -2.71 -4.56
CA ILE A 59 -0.88 -2.57 -5.31
C ILE A 59 0.21 -2.18 -4.31
N GLN A 60 1.25 -3.01 -4.22
CA GLN A 60 2.41 -2.76 -3.37
C GLN A 60 3.42 -1.80 -4.01
N CYS A 61 4.28 -1.21 -3.18
CA CYS A 61 5.44 -0.43 -3.61
C CYS A 61 5.12 0.81 -4.46
N VAL A 62 3.93 1.41 -4.33
CA VAL A 62 3.58 2.63 -5.06
C VAL A 62 4.45 3.80 -4.58
N GLY A 63 5.33 4.31 -5.44
CA GLY A 63 6.33 5.33 -5.09
C GLY A 63 7.53 4.82 -4.28
N SER A 64 7.76 3.49 -4.28
CA SER A 64 8.87 2.84 -3.58
C SER A 64 9.52 1.79 -4.48
N ARG A 65 10.83 1.55 -4.31
CA ARG A 65 11.59 0.54 -5.09
C ARG A 65 11.55 0.78 -6.61
N SER A 66 11.50 2.04 -7.00
CA SER A 66 11.45 2.46 -8.40
C SER A 66 12.57 3.45 -8.69
N ALA A 67 13.31 3.22 -9.77
CA ALA A 67 14.31 4.18 -10.26
C ALA A 67 13.69 5.33 -11.06
N ARG A 68 12.42 5.20 -11.46
CA ARG A 68 11.76 6.19 -12.35
C ARG A 68 10.79 7.09 -11.60
N LYS A 69 10.04 6.55 -10.63
CA LYS A 69 8.99 7.28 -9.89
C LYS A 69 9.14 6.99 -8.39
N GLY A 70 9.15 8.04 -7.58
CA GLY A 70 9.29 7.90 -6.13
C GLY A 70 10.71 7.60 -5.67
N ALA A 71 10.86 6.70 -4.70
CA ALA A 71 12.12 6.34 -4.07
C ALA A 71 12.66 5.00 -4.55
N SER A 72 13.99 4.87 -4.64
CA SER A 72 14.66 3.61 -5.00
C SER A 72 14.65 2.58 -3.86
N TYR A 73 14.50 3.04 -2.62
CA TYR A 73 14.48 2.19 -1.42
C TYR A 73 13.10 1.58 -1.15
N CYS A 74 13.08 0.57 -0.26
CA CYS A 74 11.86 0.01 0.30
C CYS A 74 11.42 0.80 1.53
N SER A 75 10.17 1.19 1.59
CA SER A 75 9.60 1.91 2.73
C SER A 75 9.39 1.06 3.99
N ASN A 76 9.57 -0.24 3.92
CA ASN A 76 9.51 -1.24 5.00
C ASN A 76 8.17 -1.35 5.77
N VAL A 77 7.15 -0.58 5.40
CA VAL A 77 5.85 -0.56 6.10
C VAL A 77 4.70 -1.09 5.25
N CYS A 78 4.79 -0.96 3.92
CA CYS A 78 3.67 -1.22 3.00
C CYS A 78 3.15 -2.65 3.10
N CYS A 79 4.05 -3.66 3.09
CA CYS A 79 3.66 -5.06 3.12
C CYS A 79 2.86 -5.41 4.38
N MET A 80 3.34 -5.00 5.55
CA MET A 80 2.65 -5.32 6.80
C MET A 80 1.37 -4.52 6.98
N ASN A 81 1.31 -3.25 6.52
CA ASN A 81 0.06 -2.49 6.51
C ASN A 81 -1.00 -3.16 5.62
N THR A 82 -0.61 -3.61 4.42
CA THR A 82 -1.52 -4.35 3.53
C THR A 82 -1.95 -5.68 4.14
N ILE A 83 -1.03 -6.48 4.69
CA ILE A 83 -1.37 -7.75 5.35
C ILE A 83 -2.38 -7.52 6.48
N LYS A 84 -2.17 -6.52 7.35
CA LYS A 84 -3.13 -6.12 8.38
C LYS A 84 -4.51 -5.80 7.78
N SER A 85 -4.54 -4.97 6.75
CA SER A 85 -5.78 -4.55 6.09
C SER A 85 -6.52 -5.71 5.43
N THR A 86 -5.80 -6.63 4.79
CA THR A 86 -6.39 -7.84 4.17
C THR A 86 -6.92 -8.81 5.21
N LEU A 87 -6.24 -8.96 6.35
CA LEU A 87 -6.72 -9.76 7.48
C LEU A 87 -8.03 -9.20 8.03
N MET A 88 -8.08 -7.89 8.31
CA MET A 88 -9.32 -7.23 8.78
C MET A 88 -10.47 -7.38 7.79
N LEU A 89 -10.19 -7.27 6.48
CA LEU A 89 -11.19 -7.53 5.44
C LEU A 89 -11.73 -8.95 5.51
N LYS A 90 -10.84 -9.94 5.48
CA LYS A 90 -11.25 -11.35 5.43
C LYS A 90 -11.90 -11.85 6.71
N GLU A 91 -11.54 -11.29 7.86
CA GLU A 91 -12.17 -11.61 9.14
C GLU A 91 -13.58 -11.04 9.28
N ASN A 92 -13.80 -9.81 8.79
CA ASN A 92 -15.11 -9.16 8.86
C ASN A 92 -16.00 -9.48 7.66
N TYR A 93 -15.40 -9.78 6.49
CA TYR A 93 -16.08 -10.00 5.21
C TYR A 93 -15.43 -11.18 4.47
N PRO A 94 -15.68 -12.43 4.89
CA PRO A 94 -15.05 -13.63 4.29
C PRO A 94 -15.31 -13.78 2.78
N ASP A 95 -16.45 -13.26 2.31
CA ASP A 95 -16.90 -13.40 0.91
C ASP A 95 -16.20 -12.43 -0.04
N ILE A 96 -15.53 -11.40 0.45
CA ILE A 96 -14.79 -10.46 -0.41
C ILE A 96 -13.57 -11.16 -1.00
N ASP A 97 -13.44 -11.15 -2.32
CA ASP A 97 -12.22 -11.57 -3.01
C ASP A 97 -11.11 -10.52 -2.82
N VAL A 98 -9.96 -10.93 -2.29
CA VAL A 98 -8.86 -10.02 -1.97
C VAL A 98 -7.60 -10.42 -2.72
N LYS A 99 -7.06 -9.49 -3.51
CA LYS A 99 -5.85 -9.68 -4.31
C LYS A 99 -4.77 -8.69 -3.90
N VAL A 100 -3.52 -9.16 -3.82
CA VAL A 100 -2.33 -8.33 -3.55
C VAL A 100 -1.35 -8.47 -4.70
N PHE A 101 -1.11 -7.38 -5.43
CA PHE A 101 -0.11 -7.30 -6.49
C PHE A 101 1.22 -6.84 -5.90
N TYR A 102 2.27 -7.63 -6.05
CA TYR A 102 3.51 -7.42 -5.30
C TYR A 102 4.79 -7.80 -6.10
N ILE A 103 5.93 -7.27 -5.70
CA ILE A 103 7.26 -7.66 -6.20
C ILE A 103 7.83 -8.79 -5.33
N ASP A 104 7.87 -8.56 -4.02
CA ASP A 104 8.15 -9.52 -2.95
C ASP A 104 7.42 -9.08 -1.67
N ILE A 105 7.22 -10.00 -0.73
CA ILE A 105 6.60 -9.70 0.57
C ILE A 105 7.72 -9.63 1.63
N ARG A 106 7.77 -8.49 2.32
CA ARG A 106 8.74 -8.22 3.38
C ARG A 106 8.08 -8.26 4.73
N ALA A 107 8.09 -9.44 5.35
CA ALA A 107 7.51 -9.72 6.67
C ALA A 107 8.62 -10.07 7.68
N PHE A 108 9.60 -9.18 7.82
CA PHE A 108 10.86 -9.46 8.56
C PHE A 108 10.77 -9.22 10.08
N GLY A 109 9.66 -8.72 10.61
CA GLY A 109 9.45 -8.55 12.05
C GLY A 109 9.06 -9.84 12.75
N LYS A 110 9.24 -9.88 14.08
CA LYS A 110 8.83 -11.03 14.90
C LYS A 110 7.32 -11.26 14.79
N GLY A 111 6.93 -12.47 14.37
CA GLY A 111 5.53 -12.86 14.15
C GLY A 111 4.89 -12.32 12.86
N PHE A 112 5.61 -11.56 12.05
CA PHE A 112 5.04 -10.97 10.82
C PHE A 112 4.83 -12.01 9.72
N GLU A 113 5.70 -13.01 9.62
CA GLU A 113 5.51 -14.13 8.71
C GLU A 113 4.23 -14.91 9.04
N ASP A 114 3.93 -15.10 10.33
CA ASP A 114 2.70 -15.77 10.77
C ASP A 114 1.44 -15.01 10.33
N LEU A 115 1.46 -13.67 10.37
CA LEU A 115 0.37 -12.82 9.85
C LEU A 115 0.21 -12.97 8.34
N TYR A 116 1.32 -13.02 7.61
CA TYR A 116 1.30 -13.28 6.16
C TYR A 116 0.70 -14.64 5.84
N LEU A 117 1.16 -15.70 6.51
CA LEU A 117 0.64 -17.05 6.34
C LEU A 117 -0.85 -17.15 6.72
N ARG A 118 -1.27 -16.45 7.78
CA ARG A 118 -2.68 -16.37 8.19
C ARG A 118 -3.53 -15.71 7.11
N SER A 119 -3.08 -14.60 6.51
CA SER A 119 -3.82 -13.94 5.42
C SER A 119 -4.02 -14.86 4.22
N ARG A 120 -3.01 -15.64 3.86
CA ARG A 120 -3.10 -16.66 2.80
C ARG A 120 -4.10 -17.77 3.13
N ARG A 121 -4.11 -18.27 4.36
CA ARG A 121 -5.07 -19.28 4.82
C ARG A 121 -6.53 -18.77 4.78
N LEU A 122 -6.74 -17.47 4.97
CA LEU A 122 -8.04 -16.84 4.83
C LEU A 122 -8.43 -16.54 3.37
N GLY A 123 -7.61 -16.96 2.41
CA GLY A 123 -7.93 -16.85 0.98
C GLY A 123 -7.48 -15.54 0.33
N VAL A 124 -6.58 -14.78 0.93
CA VAL A 124 -5.96 -13.64 0.24
C VAL A 124 -5.05 -14.16 -0.87
N GLN A 125 -5.27 -13.71 -2.09
CA GLN A 125 -4.51 -14.09 -3.27
C GLN A 125 -3.31 -13.14 -3.44
N TYR A 126 -2.12 -13.69 -3.54
CA TYR A 126 -0.88 -12.94 -3.76
C TYR A 126 -0.40 -13.19 -5.18
N LEU A 127 -0.42 -12.15 -6.02
CA LEU A 127 -0.08 -12.18 -7.45
C LEU A 127 1.23 -11.44 -7.67
N ARG A 128 2.25 -12.16 -8.12
CA ARG A 128 3.58 -11.58 -8.30
C ARG A 128 3.66 -10.83 -9.61
N GLY A 129 3.61 -9.51 -9.51
CA GLY A 129 3.64 -8.55 -10.62
C GLY A 129 3.06 -7.24 -10.16
N LEU A 130 3.45 -6.15 -10.79
CA LEU A 130 2.81 -4.85 -10.58
C LEU A 130 1.94 -4.52 -11.79
N PRO A 131 0.72 -4.02 -11.57
CA PRO A 131 -0.12 -3.56 -12.67
C PRO A 131 0.56 -2.47 -13.51
N GLY A 132 0.46 -2.61 -14.82
CA GLY A 132 0.93 -1.61 -15.76
C GLY A 132 -0.13 -0.57 -16.10
N LYS A 133 -1.42 -0.92 -15.92
CA LYS A 133 -2.55 -0.06 -16.27
C LYS A 133 -3.79 -0.43 -15.48
N VAL A 134 -4.55 0.60 -15.12
CA VAL A 134 -5.89 0.49 -14.54
C VAL A 134 -6.86 1.29 -15.40
N GLU A 135 -8.01 0.70 -15.72
CA GLU A 135 -9.10 1.33 -16.49
C GLU A 135 -10.41 1.21 -15.73
N GLU A 136 -11.23 2.26 -15.75
CA GLU A 136 -12.56 2.24 -15.14
C GLU A 136 -13.60 1.78 -16.17
N THR A 137 -14.48 0.90 -15.74
CA THR A 137 -15.61 0.41 -16.52
C THR A 137 -16.84 1.30 -16.37
N SER A 138 -17.89 1.04 -17.17
CA SER A 138 -19.15 1.80 -17.12
C SER A 138 -19.90 1.68 -15.78
N ASP A 139 -19.74 0.58 -15.06
CA ASP A 139 -20.32 0.34 -13.73
C ASP A 139 -19.39 0.77 -12.59
N LYS A 140 -18.34 1.53 -12.92
CA LYS A 140 -17.34 2.03 -11.98
C LYS A 140 -16.46 0.97 -11.31
N SER A 141 -16.45 -0.26 -11.85
CA SER A 141 -15.44 -1.25 -11.50
C SER A 141 -14.12 -0.96 -12.22
N LEU A 142 -13.07 -1.67 -11.88
CA LEU A 142 -11.72 -1.41 -12.33
C LEU A 142 -11.15 -2.64 -13.06
N HIS A 143 -10.73 -2.47 -14.31
CA HIS A 143 -9.92 -3.45 -15.03
C HIS A 143 -8.44 -3.22 -14.74
N VAL A 144 -7.79 -4.20 -14.14
CA VAL A 144 -6.39 -4.14 -13.73
C VAL A 144 -5.58 -5.13 -14.56
N ALA A 145 -4.71 -4.61 -15.43
CA ALA A 145 -3.82 -5.41 -16.26
C ALA A 145 -2.47 -5.60 -15.57
N VAL A 146 -2.05 -6.83 -15.35
CA VAL A 146 -0.79 -7.19 -14.70
C VAL A 146 -0.08 -8.32 -15.45
N GLU A 147 1.24 -8.19 -15.61
CA GLU A 147 2.07 -9.30 -16.01
C GLU A 147 2.42 -10.13 -14.76
N ASN A 148 1.91 -11.35 -14.69
CA ASN A 148 2.24 -12.27 -13.61
C ASN A 148 3.64 -12.84 -13.87
N THR A 149 4.63 -12.33 -13.14
CA THR A 149 6.04 -12.72 -13.32
C THR A 149 6.35 -14.16 -12.90
N SER A 150 5.42 -14.85 -12.24
CA SER A 150 5.57 -16.29 -11.92
C SER A 150 5.16 -17.19 -13.08
N THR A 151 4.24 -16.74 -13.91
CA THR A 151 3.72 -17.51 -15.06
C THR A 151 4.18 -16.95 -16.41
N GLY A 152 4.64 -15.70 -16.45
CA GLY A 152 5.02 -14.97 -17.67
C GLY A 152 3.83 -14.52 -18.53
N GLY A 153 2.60 -14.61 -18.00
CA GLY A 153 1.38 -14.26 -18.71
C GLY A 153 0.82 -12.90 -18.30
N LEU A 154 0.17 -12.22 -19.26
CA LEU A 154 -0.66 -11.05 -18.97
C LEU A 154 -2.01 -11.53 -18.43
N GLU A 155 -2.39 -11.01 -17.26
CA GLU A 155 -3.66 -11.29 -16.60
C GLU A 155 -4.48 -10.01 -16.48
N LEU A 156 -5.81 -10.15 -16.65
CA LEU A 156 -6.77 -9.09 -16.40
C LEU A 156 -7.62 -9.45 -15.18
N HIS A 157 -7.72 -8.52 -14.25
CA HIS A 157 -8.49 -8.69 -13.03
C HIS A 157 -9.56 -7.62 -12.92
N ASP A 158 -10.81 -8.03 -12.69
CA ASP A 158 -11.92 -7.13 -12.41
C ASP A 158 -12.03 -6.91 -10.90
N LEU A 159 -11.97 -5.66 -10.48
CA LEU A 159 -11.99 -5.27 -9.09
C LEU A 159 -13.03 -4.17 -8.84
N ASP A 160 -13.74 -4.27 -7.72
CA ASP A 160 -14.65 -3.21 -7.27
C ASP A 160 -13.92 -2.02 -6.63
N MET A 161 -12.79 -2.29 -6.00
CA MET A 161 -11.94 -1.28 -5.36
C MET A 161 -10.47 -1.63 -5.51
N LEU A 162 -9.64 -0.59 -5.57
CA LEU A 162 -8.19 -0.72 -5.63
C LEU A 162 -7.54 0.16 -4.57
N VAL A 163 -6.58 -0.39 -3.84
CA VAL A 163 -5.85 0.29 -2.76
C VAL A 163 -4.37 0.39 -3.12
N LEU A 164 -3.84 1.59 -3.09
CA LEU A 164 -2.45 1.88 -3.38
C LEU A 164 -1.64 1.90 -2.08
N ALA A 165 -0.76 0.93 -1.90
CA ALA A 165 0.15 0.86 -0.75
C ALA A 165 1.34 1.80 -0.98
N LEU A 166 1.22 3.02 -0.45
CA LEU A 166 2.12 4.13 -0.73
C LEU A 166 3.46 3.99 0.01
N GLY A 167 4.52 4.38 -0.66
CA GLY A 167 5.82 4.59 -0.09
C GLY A 167 5.85 5.77 0.88
N VAL A 168 6.85 5.77 1.77
CA VAL A 168 7.11 6.87 2.70
C VAL A 168 8.40 7.59 2.33
N LYS A 169 8.44 8.90 2.59
CA LYS A 169 9.57 9.80 2.35
C LYS A 169 10.01 10.45 3.67
N PRO A 170 11.25 10.91 3.79
CA PRO A 170 11.64 11.78 4.90
C PRO A 170 10.73 13.02 4.95
N SER A 171 10.49 13.54 6.16
CA SER A 171 9.75 14.79 6.28
C SER A 171 10.52 15.97 5.65
N SER A 172 9.80 16.91 5.06
CA SER A 172 10.39 18.12 4.46
C SER A 172 11.21 18.95 5.45
N GLY A 173 10.88 18.86 6.75
CA GLY A 173 11.62 19.51 7.83
C GLY A 173 12.91 18.80 8.27
N ALA A 174 13.16 17.57 7.83
CA ALA A 174 14.29 16.76 8.29
C ALA A 174 15.65 17.44 8.04
N ARG A 175 15.85 18.02 6.85
CA ARG A 175 17.10 18.72 6.50
C ARG A 175 17.35 19.94 7.39
N LYS A 176 16.32 20.74 7.65
CA LYS A 176 16.43 21.92 8.52
C LYS A 176 16.80 21.51 9.95
N LEU A 177 16.21 20.46 10.47
CA LEU A 177 16.56 19.93 11.78
C LEU A 177 17.97 19.34 11.82
N GLN A 178 18.37 18.65 10.76
CA GLN A 178 19.72 18.13 10.59
C GLN A 178 20.76 19.25 10.73
N GLU A 179 20.56 20.38 10.03
CA GLU A 179 21.45 21.54 10.09
C GLU A 179 21.45 22.20 11.47
N MET A 180 20.27 22.37 12.09
CA MET A 180 20.14 23.02 13.40
C MET A 180 20.75 22.21 14.55
N LEU A 181 20.67 20.90 14.50
CA LEU A 181 21.05 20.01 15.59
C LEU A 181 22.37 19.25 15.33
N GLY A 182 23.00 19.44 14.17
CA GLY A 182 24.21 18.72 13.77
C GLY A 182 24.00 17.23 13.58
N LEU A 183 22.78 16.79 13.23
CA LEU A 183 22.45 15.38 13.03
C LEU A 183 22.97 14.89 11.67
N GLN A 184 23.09 13.57 11.52
CA GLN A 184 23.43 12.95 10.25
C GLN A 184 22.18 12.38 9.56
N LEU A 185 22.18 12.42 8.23
CA LEU A 185 21.14 11.79 7.42
C LEU A 185 21.73 10.61 6.64
N THR A 186 20.87 9.61 6.39
CA THR A 186 21.15 8.55 5.41
C THR A 186 21.20 9.15 4.00
N PRO A 187 21.76 8.44 2.99
CA PRO A 187 21.68 8.87 1.58
C PRO A 187 20.24 9.14 1.11
N ASP A 188 19.26 8.46 1.69
CA ASP A 188 17.83 8.60 1.37
C ASP A 188 17.16 9.77 2.12
N GLY A 189 17.90 10.48 2.99
CA GLY A 189 17.42 11.66 3.71
C GLY A 189 16.70 11.38 5.03
N PHE A 190 16.69 10.16 5.53
CA PHE A 190 16.24 9.84 6.89
C PHE A 190 17.33 10.14 7.91
N PHE A 191 16.96 10.39 9.17
CA PHE A 191 17.93 10.51 10.22
C PHE A 191 18.74 9.22 10.39
N LEU A 192 20.07 9.37 10.44
CA LEU A 192 20.95 8.24 10.62
C LEU A 192 20.93 7.81 12.08
N GLU A 193 20.54 6.56 12.33
CA GLU A 193 20.62 5.95 13.65
C GLU A 193 22.07 5.58 13.96
N ALA A 194 22.55 5.91 15.16
CA ALA A 194 23.89 5.51 15.61
C ALA A 194 24.00 3.97 15.68
N HIS A 195 22.92 3.31 16.08
CA HIS A 195 22.78 1.86 16.03
C HIS A 195 21.30 1.45 15.86
N PRO A 196 20.93 0.67 14.82
CA PRO A 196 19.52 0.39 14.49
C PRO A 196 18.69 -0.28 15.58
N LYS A 197 19.32 -0.87 16.59
CA LYS A 197 18.61 -1.59 17.67
C LYS A 197 18.87 -1.02 19.06
N LEU A 198 20.01 -0.36 19.27
CA LEU A 198 20.48 -0.02 20.60
C LEU A 198 20.57 1.48 20.86
N GLN A 199 20.73 2.27 19.84
CA GLN A 199 20.95 3.70 19.98
C GLN A 199 20.36 4.45 18.78
N PRO A 200 19.08 4.81 18.84
CA PRO A 200 18.51 5.78 17.90
C PRO A 200 19.23 7.13 18.06
N VAL A 201 19.02 8.03 17.13
CA VAL A 201 19.64 9.36 17.08
C VAL A 201 19.53 10.10 18.40
#